data_4f633b970e985ee58d039445c19465aa
#
_entry.id   4f633b970e985ee58d039445c19465aa
#
_cell.length_a   1.000
_cell.length_b   1.000
_cell.length_c   1.000
_cell.angle_alpha   90.00
_cell.angle_beta   90.00
_cell.angle_gamma   90.00
#
_symmetry.space_group_name_H-M   'P 1'
#
loop_
_entity.id
_entity.type
_entity.pdbx_description
1 polymer ?
#
loop_
_entity_poly.entity_id
_entity_poly.type
_entity_poly.pdbx_seq_one_letter_code
_entity_poly.pdbx_strand_id
1 'polypeptide(L)'
;VTRLKHIFRQKEGSGIIENAALIREGNMCVPDEGGEFKILPVWSEEEAFDTVISLCRSLHYGESKEKMALQVLSPMYRDRCGVDNLNHAIQELVHQKQIPPGNHFFVGDKVMQKRNDYDKGVYNGDVGIVWSVTEKRIAVSFYDREVVYEKEERNDLQLAYATTVHKSQGSEYDTVILVLLPTQRMMLKRNLLYTGITRAKKTTYLITTEEALAKAVDTVETGRRYSLFFPLLTGETEG
;
A
#
# COMPACT_ATOMS: atom_id res chain seq x y z
N VAL A 1 10.85 -17.54 23.75
CA VAL A 1 10.50 -16.67 22.59
C VAL A 1 9.76 -17.53 21.58
N THR A 2 8.49 -17.27 21.38
CA THR A 2 7.68 -17.98 20.36
C THR A 2 7.90 -17.30 19.02
N ARG A 3 8.40 -18.04 18.01
CA ARG A 3 8.52 -17.56 16.64
C ARG A 3 7.37 -18.14 15.82
N LEU A 4 6.51 -17.27 15.29
CA LEU A 4 5.49 -17.67 14.32
C LEU A 4 6.17 -18.02 13.00
N LYS A 5 5.98 -19.27 12.53
CA LYS A 5 6.66 -19.80 11.33
C LYS A 5 5.73 -19.95 10.12
N HIS A 6 4.40 -19.88 10.30
CA HIS A 6 3.44 -20.13 9.23
C HIS A 6 2.68 -18.85 8.85
N ILE A 7 2.52 -18.64 7.56
CA ILE A 7 1.67 -17.61 6.96
C ILE A 7 0.36 -18.31 6.57
N PHE A 8 -0.75 -17.94 7.21
CA PHE A 8 -2.05 -18.57 6.98
C PHE A 8 -2.90 -17.90 5.90
N ARG A 9 -2.38 -16.86 5.23
CA ARG A 9 -3.15 -16.02 4.31
C ARG A 9 -3.28 -16.56 2.90
N GLN A 10 -2.29 -17.31 2.45
CA GLN A 10 -2.20 -17.84 1.09
C GLN A 10 -2.15 -19.38 1.13
N LYS A 11 -2.44 -20.03 0.00
CA LYS A 11 -2.32 -21.49 -0.14
C LYS A 11 -0.85 -21.90 -0.04
N GLU A 12 -0.57 -23.08 0.53
CA GLU A 12 0.77 -23.70 0.44
C GLU A 12 1.19 -23.81 -1.02
N GLY A 13 2.45 -23.44 -1.33
CA GLY A 13 2.97 -23.40 -2.70
C GLY A 13 2.64 -22.13 -3.47
N SER A 14 2.08 -21.08 -2.80
CA SER A 14 1.88 -19.78 -3.42
C SER A 14 3.22 -19.07 -3.67
N GLY A 15 3.41 -18.55 -4.89
CA GLY A 15 4.60 -17.77 -5.25
C GLY A 15 4.82 -16.55 -4.35
N ILE A 16 3.75 -16.02 -3.74
CA ILE A 16 3.86 -14.93 -2.75
C ILE A 16 4.50 -15.43 -1.46
N ILE A 17 4.12 -16.62 -0.96
CA ILE A 17 4.70 -17.21 0.26
C ILE A 17 6.16 -17.56 0.04
N GLU A 18 6.48 -18.18 -1.09
CA GLU A 18 7.86 -18.57 -1.43
C GLU A 18 8.76 -17.32 -1.48
N ASN A 19 8.32 -16.26 -2.16
CA ASN A 19 9.06 -15.01 -2.21
C ASN A 19 9.14 -14.31 -0.85
N ALA A 20 8.11 -14.38 -0.02
CA ALA A 20 8.16 -13.87 1.34
C ALA A 20 9.19 -14.62 2.20
N ALA A 21 9.34 -15.94 2.00
CA ALA A 21 10.38 -16.73 2.65
C ALA A 21 11.78 -16.35 2.17
N LEU A 22 11.99 -16.24 0.85
CA LEU A 22 13.25 -15.78 0.25
C LEU A 22 13.68 -14.42 0.81
N ILE A 23 12.78 -13.44 0.80
CA ILE A 23 13.06 -12.10 1.36
C ILE A 23 13.47 -12.17 2.82
N ARG A 24 12.75 -12.93 3.64
CA ARG A 24 13.06 -13.08 5.07
C ARG A 24 14.45 -13.63 5.31
N GLU A 25 14.91 -14.54 4.45
CA GLU A 25 16.23 -15.14 4.49
C GLU A 25 17.34 -14.25 3.89
N GLY A 26 16.96 -13.18 3.20
CA GLY A 26 17.89 -12.27 2.53
C GLY A 26 18.21 -12.69 1.10
N ASN A 27 17.35 -13.50 0.50
CA ASN A 27 17.49 -13.95 -0.87
C ASN A 27 16.63 -13.06 -1.80
N MET A 28 17.07 -12.95 -3.06
CA MET A 28 16.34 -12.21 -4.09
C MET A 28 15.03 -12.91 -4.43
N CYS A 29 14.00 -12.08 -4.71
CA CYS A 29 12.72 -12.55 -5.22
C CYS A 29 12.88 -13.15 -6.62
N VAL A 30 12.04 -14.12 -6.94
CA VAL A 30 11.94 -14.73 -8.28
C VAL A 30 10.48 -14.72 -8.74
N PRO A 31 10.20 -14.46 -10.03
CA PRO A 31 8.86 -14.63 -10.57
C PRO A 31 8.41 -16.09 -10.40
N ASP A 32 7.14 -16.32 -10.09
CA ASP A 32 6.60 -17.67 -10.02
C ASP A 32 5.93 -18.08 -11.35
N GLU A 33 5.96 -19.37 -11.68
CA GLU A 33 5.35 -19.93 -12.89
C GLU A 33 3.80 -19.82 -12.86
N GLY A 34 3.21 -19.84 -11.67
CA GLY A 34 1.76 -19.69 -11.48
C GLY A 34 1.25 -18.27 -11.72
N GLY A 35 2.15 -17.28 -11.81
CA GLY A 35 1.82 -15.88 -12.08
C GLY A 35 1.19 -15.14 -10.89
N GLU A 36 1.29 -15.69 -9.69
CA GLU A 36 0.85 -15.03 -8.46
C GLU A 36 1.85 -13.96 -7.99
N PHE A 37 3.14 -14.13 -8.32
CA PHE A 37 4.19 -13.17 -8.03
C PHE A 37 4.94 -12.77 -9.32
N LYS A 38 4.76 -11.52 -9.73
CA LYS A 38 5.33 -11.00 -10.98
C LYS A 38 6.28 -9.86 -10.67
N ILE A 39 7.50 -9.94 -11.22
CA ILE A 39 8.47 -8.86 -11.16
C ILE A 39 8.44 -8.15 -12.51
N LEU A 40 8.22 -6.84 -12.50
CA LEU A 40 8.23 -5.97 -13.66
C LEU A 40 9.44 -5.04 -13.55
N PRO A 41 10.55 -5.40 -14.20
CA PRO A 41 11.75 -4.58 -14.17
C PRO A 41 11.52 -3.28 -14.95
N VAL A 42 12.02 -2.18 -14.40
CA VAL A 42 11.96 -0.84 -14.98
C VAL A 42 13.31 -0.15 -14.86
N TRP A 43 13.57 0.84 -15.72
CA TRP A 43 14.84 1.54 -15.79
C TRP A 43 14.77 2.99 -15.35
N SER A 44 13.55 3.55 -15.23
CA SER A 44 13.32 4.92 -14.80
C SER A 44 12.05 5.08 -13.97
N GLU A 45 11.90 6.23 -13.30
CA GLU A 45 10.67 6.56 -12.56
C GLU A 45 9.48 6.79 -13.49
N GLU A 46 9.73 7.36 -14.68
CA GLU A 46 8.68 7.55 -15.69
C GLU A 46 8.15 6.23 -16.17
N GLU A 47 9.04 5.29 -16.53
CA GLU A 47 8.64 3.94 -16.93
C GLU A 47 7.89 3.21 -15.82
N ALA A 48 8.34 3.34 -14.57
CA ALA A 48 7.65 2.77 -13.42
C ALA A 48 6.23 3.35 -13.27
N PHE A 49 6.11 4.67 -13.38
CA PHE A 49 4.82 5.35 -13.30
C PHE A 49 3.87 4.89 -14.42
N ASP A 50 4.34 4.87 -15.66
CA ASP A 50 3.55 4.44 -16.81
C ASP A 50 3.14 2.96 -16.70
N THR A 51 4.02 2.13 -16.14
CA THR A 51 3.74 0.71 -15.87
C THR A 51 2.64 0.57 -14.83
N VAL A 52 2.66 1.36 -13.73
CA VAL A 52 1.57 1.37 -12.74
C VAL A 52 0.24 1.75 -13.40
N ILE A 53 0.20 2.83 -14.17
CA ILE A 53 -1.03 3.32 -14.81
C ILE A 53 -1.54 2.31 -15.84
N SER A 54 -0.64 1.68 -16.61
CA SER A 54 -1.00 0.63 -17.57
C SER A 54 -1.59 -0.60 -16.87
N LEU A 55 -1.02 -1.02 -15.75
CA LEU A 55 -1.57 -2.11 -14.93
C LEU A 55 -2.93 -1.73 -14.34
N CYS A 56 -3.08 -0.54 -13.79
CA CYS A 56 -4.37 -0.08 -13.26
C CYS A 56 -5.45 -0.09 -14.35
N ARG A 57 -5.08 0.28 -15.58
CA ARG A 57 -5.98 0.22 -16.73
C ARG A 57 -6.34 -1.21 -17.12
N SER A 58 -5.36 -2.09 -17.27
CA SER A 58 -5.55 -3.49 -17.67
C SER A 58 -6.30 -4.32 -16.64
N LEU A 59 -6.15 -3.97 -15.36
CA LEU A 59 -6.84 -4.59 -14.23
C LEU A 59 -8.17 -3.90 -13.89
N HIS A 60 -8.65 -2.99 -14.74
CA HIS A 60 -9.94 -2.31 -14.57
C HIS A 60 -10.13 -1.65 -13.18
N TYR A 61 -9.08 -0.97 -12.67
CA TYR A 61 -9.10 -0.40 -11.32
C TYR A 61 -10.21 0.67 -11.10
N GLY A 62 -10.96 1.02 -12.07
CA GLY A 62 -12.14 1.91 -11.93
C GLY A 62 -13.45 1.19 -11.62
N GLU A 63 -13.53 -0.11 -11.86
CA GLU A 63 -14.75 -0.88 -11.72
C GLU A 63 -15.03 -1.24 -10.24
N SER A 64 -16.33 -1.34 -9.89
CA SER A 64 -16.74 -1.43 -8.47
C SER A 64 -16.18 -2.63 -7.72
N LYS A 65 -15.98 -3.77 -8.38
CA LYS A 65 -15.40 -4.97 -7.78
C LYS A 65 -13.91 -4.84 -7.54
N GLU A 66 -13.19 -4.19 -8.46
CA GLU A 66 -11.74 -4.11 -8.41
C GLU A 66 -11.25 -2.96 -7.51
N LYS A 67 -12.07 -1.94 -7.26
CA LYS A 67 -11.69 -0.81 -6.40
C LYS A 67 -11.23 -1.20 -5.01
N MET A 68 -11.88 -2.19 -4.39
CA MET A 68 -11.50 -2.66 -3.05
C MET A 68 -10.51 -3.81 -3.09
N ALA A 69 -10.53 -4.62 -4.16
CA ALA A 69 -9.68 -5.79 -4.33
C ALA A 69 -8.25 -5.47 -4.76
N LEU A 70 -8.05 -4.34 -5.47
CA LEU A 70 -6.75 -3.88 -5.97
C LEU A 70 -6.21 -2.75 -5.11
N GLN A 71 -4.91 -2.80 -4.79
CA GLN A 71 -4.22 -1.71 -4.08
C GLN A 71 -2.84 -1.43 -4.69
N VAL A 72 -2.58 -0.15 -4.98
CA VAL A 72 -1.24 0.32 -5.29
C VAL A 72 -0.53 0.71 -4.00
N LEU A 73 0.69 0.23 -3.82
CA LEU A 73 1.53 0.51 -2.65
C LEU A 73 2.82 1.21 -3.09
N SER A 74 3.12 2.32 -2.45
CA SER A 74 4.38 3.04 -2.59
C SER A 74 4.97 3.33 -1.21
N PRO A 75 6.30 3.35 -1.04
CA PRO A 75 6.91 3.67 0.26
C PRO A 75 6.71 5.11 0.72
N MET A 76 6.53 6.05 -0.21
CA MET A 76 6.60 7.50 0.03
C MET A 76 5.37 8.23 -0.50
N TYR A 77 5.10 9.41 0.08
CA TYR A 77 4.00 10.28 -0.37
C TYR A 77 4.37 11.11 -1.59
N ARG A 78 5.57 11.66 -1.58
CA ARG A 78 6.07 12.56 -2.64
C ARG A 78 7.04 11.77 -3.53
N ASP A 79 7.13 12.09 -4.76
CA ASP A 79 7.96 11.63 -5.88
C ASP A 79 7.08 11.30 -7.08
N ARG A 80 7.68 10.98 -8.22
CA ARG A 80 6.95 10.58 -9.43
C ARG A 80 6.04 9.39 -9.16
N CYS A 81 6.53 8.37 -8.46
CA CYS A 81 5.76 7.20 -8.02
C CYS A 81 5.32 7.30 -6.55
N GLY A 82 5.22 8.50 -5.99
CA GLY A 82 4.68 8.75 -4.65
C GLY A 82 3.16 8.62 -4.61
N VAL A 83 2.65 8.34 -3.41
CA VAL A 83 1.20 8.12 -3.17
C VAL A 83 0.34 9.26 -3.70
N ASP A 84 0.76 10.52 -3.51
CA ASP A 84 -0.03 11.69 -3.91
C ASP A 84 -0.19 11.75 -5.44
N ASN A 85 0.92 11.58 -6.17
CA ASN A 85 0.92 11.64 -7.63
C ASN A 85 0.21 10.42 -8.25
N LEU A 86 0.43 9.22 -7.70
CA LEU A 86 -0.26 8.02 -8.15
C LEU A 86 -1.78 8.12 -7.93
N ASN A 87 -2.21 8.63 -6.78
CA ASN A 87 -3.64 8.84 -6.50
C ASN A 87 -4.28 9.78 -7.52
N HIS A 88 -3.62 10.89 -7.83
CA HIS A 88 -4.12 11.84 -8.83
C HIS A 88 -4.24 11.20 -10.22
N ALA A 89 -3.18 10.54 -10.68
CA ALA A 89 -3.17 9.92 -12.01
C ALA A 89 -4.17 8.76 -12.14
N ILE A 90 -4.33 7.95 -11.08
CA ILE A 90 -5.32 6.87 -11.07
C ILE A 90 -6.74 7.46 -11.01
N GLN A 91 -6.97 8.55 -10.28
CA GLN A 91 -8.25 9.24 -10.28
C GLN A 91 -8.61 9.75 -11.68
N GLU A 92 -7.65 10.37 -12.40
CA GLU A 92 -7.86 10.78 -13.80
C GLU A 92 -8.19 9.60 -14.73
N LEU A 93 -7.47 8.47 -14.54
CA LEU A 93 -7.73 7.23 -15.27
C LEU A 93 -9.16 6.71 -15.04
N VAL A 94 -9.56 6.64 -13.76
CA VAL A 94 -10.87 6.11 -13.35
C VAL A 94 -12.02 6.97 -13.88
N HIS A 95 -11.85 8.28 -13.82
CA HIS A 95 -12.88 9.22 -14.27
C HIS A 95 -12.77 9.61 -15.75
N GLN A 96 -11.73 9.14 -16.46
CA GLN A 96 -11.46 9.42 -17.88
C GLN A 96 -11.48 10.91 -18.20
N LYS A 97 -10.93 11.74 -17.32
CA LYS A 97 -10.87 13.19 -17.45
C LYS A 97 -9.65 13.77 -16.74
N GLN A 98 -9.18 14.91 -17.23
CA GLN A 98 -8.19 15.71 -16.51
C GLN A 98 -8.82 16.33 -15.26
N ILE A 99 -8.09 16.25 -14.15
CA ILE A 99 -8.52 16.76 -12.85
C ILE A 99 -7.51 17.83 -12.41
N PRO A 100 -7.95 19.05 -12.11
CA PRO A 100 -7.03 20.08 -11.60
C PRO A 100 -6.32 19.61 -10.32
N PRO A 101 -5.08 20.06 -10.07
CA PRO A 101 -4.41 19.80 -8.79
C PRO A 101 -5.27 20.26 -7.61
N GLY A 102 -5.34 19.45 -6.55
CA GLY A 102 -6.09 19.76 -5.35
C GLY A 102 -6.81 18.55 -4.76
N ASN A 103 -7.51 18.79 -3.68
CA ASN A 103 -8.27 17.75 -2.99
C ASN A 103 -9.71 17.68 -3.53
N HIS A 104 -9.85 17.17 -4.76
CA HIS A 104 -11.13 17.00 -5.42
C HIS A 104 -11.60 15.56 -5.28
N PHE A 105 -12.84 15.39 -4.83
CA PHE A 105 -13.49 14.08 -4.75
C PHE A 105 -14.64 13.99 -5.73
N PHE A 106 -14.81 12.82 -6.33
CA PHE A 106 -15.90 12.50 -7.24
C PHE A 106 -16.62 11.24 -6.79
N VAL A 107 -17.86 11.10 -7.22
CA VAL A 107 -18.63 9.87 -6.98
C VAL A 107 -17.86 8.69 -7.58
N GLY A 108 -17.66 7.67 -6.77
CA GLY A 108 -16.89 6.49 -7.13
C GLY A 108 -15.43 6.54 -6.71
N ASP A 109 -14.91 7.64 -6.16
CA ASP A 109 -13.55 7.66 -5.63
C ASP A 109 -13.38 6.71 -4.45
N LYS A 110 -12.23 6.03 -4.43
CA LYS A 110 -11.76 5.29 -3.27
C LYS A 110 -11.03 6.25 -2.34
N VAL A 111 -11.49 6.33 -1.12
CA VAL A 111 -10.97 7.27 -0.12
C VAL A 111 -10.63 6.58 1.19
N MET A 112 -9.77 7.22 1.99
CA MET A 112 -9.36 6.75 3.30
C MET A 112 -9.54 7.85 4.32
N GLN A 113 -10.05 7.49 5.49
CA GLN A 113 -10.11 8.36 6.68
C GLN A 113 -8.72 8.63 7.21
N LYS A 114 -8.39 9.89 7.49
CA LYS A 114 -7.04 10.30 7.92
C LYS A 114 -6.86 10.35 9.44
N ARG A 115 -7.94 10.46 10.19
CA ARG A 115 -7.93 10.56 11.67
C ARG A 115 -9.14 9.85 12.26
N ASN A 116 -9.07 9.50 13.54
CA ASN A 116 -10.22 8.92 14.21
C ASN A 116 -11.32 9.97 14.38
N ASP A 117 -12.55 9.60 14.09
CA ASP A 117 -13.76 10.35 14.38
C ASP A 117 -14.71 9.40 15.12
N TYR A 118 -14.74 9.55 16.43
CA TYR A 118 -15.52 8.69 17.32
C TYR A 118 -17.03 8.96 17.21
N ASP A 119 -17.41 10.18 16.86
CA ASP A 119 -18.82 10.57 16.73
C ASP A 119 -19.43 9.94 15.46
N LYS A 120 -18.64 9.89 14.39
CA LYS A 120 -19.01 9.22 13.13
C LYS A 120 -18.69 7.73 13.13
N GLY A 121 -17.94 7.24 14.10
CA GLY A 121 -17.54 5.86 14.24
C GLY A 121 -16.59 5.39 13.13
N VAL A 122 -15.75 6.29 12.60
CA VAL A 122 -14.73 5.97 11.58
C VAL A 122 -13.33 6.25 12.11
N TYR A 123 -12.38 5.47 11.67
CA TYR A 123 -11.04 5.45 12.23
C TYR A 123 -9.98 5.72 11.16
N ASN A 124 -8.82 6.19 11.59
CA ASN A 124 -7.68 6.38 10.69
C ASN A 124 -7.32 5.08 9.99
N GLY A 125 -7.35 5.11 8.66
CA GLY A 125 -7.09 3.95 7.81
C GLY A 125 -8.34 3.27 7.26
N ASP A 126 -9.54 3.61 7.75
CA ASP A 126 -10.79 3.08 7.18
C ASP A 126 -10.93 3.54 5.74
N VAL A 127 -11.23 2.59 4.85
CA VAL A 127 -11.36 2.81 3.40
C VAL A 127 -12.82 2.72 3.00
N GLY A 128 -13.25 3.67 2.19
CA GLY A 128 -14.62 3.71 1.66
C GLY A 128 -14.67 4.22 0.22
N ILE A 129 -15.88 4.21 -0.32
CA ILE A 129 -16.18 4.70 -1.66
C ILE A 129 -17.11 5.91 -1.55
N VAL A 130 -16.75 6.98 -2.24
CA VAL A 130 -17.59 8.17 -2.34
C VAL A 130 -18.82 7.84 -3.17
N TRP A 131 -20.00 8.00 -2.62
CA TRP A 131 -21.25 7.72 -3.34
C TRP A 131 -22.06 8.99 -3.64
N SER A 132 -21.78 10.12 -2.98
CA SER A 132 -22.40 11.41 -3.28
C SER A 132 -21.44 12.55 -3.03
N VAL A 133 -21.44 13.52 -3.92
CA VAL A 133 -20.68 14.78 -3.80
C VAL A 133 -21.56 15.95 -4.16
N THR A 134 -21.64 16.92 -3.28
CA THR A 134 -22.29 18.22 -3.49
C THR A 134 -21.31 19.35 -3.12
N GLU A 135 -21.69 20.61 -3.37
CA GLU A 135 -20.88 21.75 -2.96
C GLU A 135 -20.57 21.77 -1.46
N LYS A 136 -21.52 21.30 -0.63
CA LYS A 136 -21.45 21.38 0.82
C LYS A 136 -21.01 20.07 1.47
N ARG A 137 -21.32 18.92 0.86
CA ARG A 137 -21.18 17.61 1.50
C ARG A 137 -20.54 16.57 0.60
N ILE A 138 -19.84 15.62 1.23
CA ILE A 138 -19.38 14.38 0.63
C ILE A 138 -19.95 13.24 1.47
N ALA A 139 -20.55 12.24 0.81
CA ALA A 139 -21.01 11.04 1.48
C ALA A 139 -20.16 9.84 1.03
N VAL A 140 -19.67 9.10 2.01
CA VAL A 140 -18.77 7.96 1.83
C VAL A 140 -19.41 6.72 2.42
N SER A 141 -19.45 5.63 1.65
CA SER A 141 -19.84 4.31 2.10
C SER A 141 -18.58 3.55 2.56
N PHE A 142 -18.46 3.31 3.84
CA PHE A 142 -17.51 2.38 4.45
C PHE A 142 -18.12 0.99 4.53
N TYR A 143 -17.35 -0.01 5.00
CA TYR A 143 -17.78 -1.41 4.98
C TYR A 143 -19.17 -1.65 5.63
N ASP A 144 -19.46 -1.00 6.76
CA ASP A 144 -20.65 -1.26 7.60
C ASP A 144 -21.52 -0.02 7.82
N ARG A 145 -21.14 1.13 7.24
CA ARG A 145 -21.84 2.40 7.46
C ARG A 145 -21.65 3.43 6.37
N GLU A 146 -22.56 4.38 6.32
CA GLU A 146 -22.46 5.58 5.49
C GLU A 146 -22.16 6.79 6.37
N VAL A 147 -21.20 7.61 5.94
CA VAL A 147 -20.75 8.80 6.67
C VAL A 147 -20.81 10.01 5.76
N VAL A 148 -21.37 11.09 6.29
CA VAL A 148 -21.43 12.39 5.60
C VAL A 148 -20.39 13.32 6.20
N TYR A 149 -19.62 13.95 5.32
CA TYR A 149 -18.61 14.96 5.64
C TYR A 149 -19.08 16.31 5.13
N GLU A 150 -19.12 17.30 6.01
CA GLU A 150 -19.35 18.68 5.61
C GLU A 150 -18.11 19.24 4.89
N LYS A 151 -18.23 20.41 4.27
CA LYS A 151 -17.17 21.01 3.47
C LYS A 151 -15.86 21.18 4.26
N GLU A 152 -15.95 21.54 5.52
CA GLU A 152 -14.82 21.78 6.42
C GLU A 152 -14.12 20.46 6.80
N GLU A 153 -14.84 19.35 6.78
CA GLU A 153 -14.35 18.02 7.15
C GLU A 153 -13.72 17.25 5.97
N ARG A 154 -13.76 17.81 4.76
CA ARG A 154 -13.18 17.17 3.55
C ARG A 154 -11.70 16.83 3.71
N ASN A 155 -10.99 17.58 4.54
CA ASN A 155 -9.59 17.36 4.84
C ASN A 155 -9.33 16.08 5.67
N ASP A 156 -10.36 15.48 6.25
CA ASP A 156 -10.28 14.21 6.96
C ASP A 156 -10.24 13.01 6.03
N LEU A 157 -10.55 13.24 4.75
CA LEU A 157 -10.44 12.27 3.69
C LEU A 157 -9.19 12.49 2.84
N GLN A 158 -8.70 11.42 2.27
CA GLN A 158 -7.69 11.42 1.21
C GLN A 158 -8.04 10.34 0.17
N LEU A 159 -7.60 10.51 -1.07
CA LEU A 159 -7.67 9.45 -2.06
C LEU A 159 -6.89 8.21 -1.58
N ALA A 160 -7.38 7.03 -1.93
CA ALA A 160 -6.82 5.75 -1.48
C ALA A 160 -6.65 4.71 -2.59
N TYR A 161 -6.57 5.12 -3.85
CA TYR A 161 -6.17 4.25 -4.94
C TYR A 161 -4.74 3.74 -4.75
N ALA A 162 -3.85 4.63 -4.29
CA ALA A 162 -2.53 4.31 -3.78
C ALA A 162 -2.42 4.66 -2.30
N THR A 163 -1.64 3.89 -1.54
CA THR A 163 -1.35 4.16 -0.13
C THR A 163 0.08 3.75 0.22
N THR A 164 0.55 4.16 1.40
CA THR A 164 1.87 3.69 1.84
C THR A 164 1.80 2.25 2.35
N VAL A 165 2.93 1.52 2.22
CA VAL A 165 3.05 0.17 2.77
C VAL A 165 2.72 0.15 4.28
N HIS A 166 3.10 1.20 5.00
CA HIS A 166 2.80 1.31 6.43
C HIS A 166 1.29 1.44 6.72
N LYS A 167 0.58 2.27 5.95
CA LYS A 167 -0.87 2.43 6.11
C LYS A 167 -1.66 1.22 5.64
N SER A 168 -1.09 0.35 4.83
CA SER A 168 -1.70 -0.91 4.42
C SER A 168 -1.57 -2.03 5.46
N GLN A 169 -0.83 -1.79 6.57
CA GLN A 169 -0.71 -2.78 7.64
C GLN A 169 -2.09 -3.06 8.27
N GLY A 170 -2.39 -4.34 8.41
CA GLY A 170 -3.73 -4.80 8.86
C GLY A 170 -4.73 -5.03 7.73
N SER A 171 -4.53 -4.42 6.55
CA SER A 171 -5.38 -4.62 5.39
C SER A 171 -4.88 -5.74 4.49
N GLU A 172 -5.77 -6.30 3.67
CA GLU A 172 -5.49 -7.35 2.69
C GLU A 172 -6.23 -7.06 1.40
N TYR A 173 -5.61 -7.38 0.27
CA TYR A 173 -6.13 -7.13 -1.06
C TYR A 173 -5.98 -8.37 -1.93
N ASP A 174 -6.85 -8.58 -2.90
CA ASP A 174 -6.68 -9.68 -3.84
C ASP A 174 -5.41 -9.46 -4.68
N THR A 175 -5.23 -8.23 -5.17
CA THR A 175 -4.09 -7.84 -5.99
C THR A 175 -3.36 -6.64 -5.40
N VAL A 176 -2.04 -6.70 -5.37
CA VAL A 176 -1.17 -5.61 -4.97
C VAL A 176 -0.22 -5.23 -6.10
N ILE A 177 -0.11 -3.94 -6.36
CA ILE A 177 0.94 -3.36 -7.20
C ILE A 177 1.89 -2.62 -6.25
N LEU A 178 3.10 -3.15 -6.04
CA LEU A 178 4.13 -2.57 -5.18
C LEU A 178 5.21 -1.92 -6.03
N VAL A 179 5.49 -0.64 -5.78
CA VAL A 179 6.55 0.10 -6.48
C VAL A 179 7.72 0.35 -5.53
N LEU A 180 8.93 -0.09 -5.94
CA LEU A 180 10.17 0.16 -5.20
C LEU A 180 11.25 0.67 -6.16
N LEU A 181 11.71 1.91 -5.95
CA LEU A 181 12.64 2.60 -6.83
C LEU A 181 13.86 3.16 -6.08
N PRO A 182 15.01 3.36 -6.74
CA PRO A 182 16.22 3.85 -6.09
C PRO A 182 16.07 5.21 -5.38
N THR A 183 15.18 6.08 -5.87
CA THR A 183 14.86 7.38 -5.26
C THR A 183 14.27 7.24 -3.87
N GLN A 184 13.67 6.11 -3.56
CA GLN A 184 13.06 5.79 -2.27
C GLN A 184 14.05 5.16 -1.29
N ARG A 185 15.37 5.46 -1.40
CA ARG A 185 16.50 4.79 -0.72
C ARG A 185 16.29 4.54 0.78
N MET A 186 15.73 5.51 1.50
CA MET A 186 15.53 5.42 2.95
C MET A 186 14.48 4.38 3.34
N MET A 187 13.60 4.03 2.41
CA MET A 187 12.50 3.11 2.62
C MET A 187 12.79 1.71 2.07
N LEU A 188 13.89 1.52 1.31
CA LEU A 188 14.28 0.23 0.76
C LEU A 188 14.84 -0.66 1.87
N LYS A 189 13.93 -1.33 2.57
CA LYS A 189 14.22 -2.22 3.70
C LYS A 189 13.50 -3.55 3.52
N ARG A 190 14.13 -4.62 4.02
CA ARG A 190 13.61 -5.99 3.93
C ARG A 190 12.21 -6.14 4.52
N ASN A 191 11.97 -5.55 5.68
CA ASN A 191 10.67 -5.60 6.34
C ASN A 191 9.57 -4.86 5.56
N LEU A 192 9.90 -3.77 4.86
CA LEU A 192 8.95 -3.04 4.03
C LEU A 192 8.57 -3.84 2.78
N LEU A 193 9.56 -4.40 2.07
CA LEU A 193 9.34 -5.27 0.92
C LEU A 193 8.48 -6.48 1.34
N TYR A 194 8.86 -7.20 2.41
CA TYR A 194 8.09 -8.31 2.97
C TYR A 194 6.64 -7.91 3.29
N THR A 195 6.47 -6.78 4.01
CA THR A 195 5.13 -6.30 4.38
C THR A 195 4.30 -5.99 3.15
N GLY A 196 4.88 -5.32 2.15
CA GLY A 196 4.16 -4.93 0.93
C GLY A 196 3.67 -6.12 0.13
N ILE A 197 4.54 -7.10 -0.16
CA ILE A 197 4.13 -8.27 -0.96
C ILE A 197 3.11 -9.15 -0.24
N THR A 198 3.22 -9.27 1.09
CA THR A 198 2.29 -10.08 1.89
C THR A 198 0.93 -9.44 2.11
N ARG A 199 0.67 -8.24 1.57
CA ARG A 199 -0.69 -7.65 1.53
C ARG A 199 -1.58 -8.30 0.47
N ALA A 200 -1.00 -8.96 -0.53
CA ALA A 200 -1.75 -9.63 -1.58
C ALA A 200 -2.23 -11.02 -1.13
N LYS A 201 -3.45 -11.36 -1.54
CA LYS A 201 -4.03 -12.71 -1.36
C LYS A 201 -3.82 -13.58 -2.58
N LYS A 202 -3.86 -12.99 -3.79
CA LYS A 202 -3.85 -13.72 -5.07
C LYS A 202 -2.69 -13.33 -5.97
N THR A 203 -2.43 -12.01 -6.14
CA THR A 203 -1.42 -11.58 -7.10
C THR A 203 -0.64 -10.37 -6.59
N THR A 204 0.67 -10.43 -6.71
CA THR A 204 1.59 -9.31 -6.49
C THR A 204 2.29 -8.95 -7.79
N TYR A 205 2.23 -7.67 -8.16
CA TYR A 205 3.07 -7.05 -9.17
C TYR A 205 4.12 -6.20 -8.45
N LEU A 206 5.39 -6.59 -8.55
CA LEU A 206 6.51 -5.83 -8.01
C LEU A 206 7.19 -5.05 -9.15
N ILE A 207 6.99 -3.73 -9.18
CA ILE A 207 7.62 -2.81 -10.13
C ILE A 207 8.87 -2.26 -9.46
N THR A 208 10.04 -2.57 -10.01
CA THR A 208 11.30 -2.24 -9.36
C THR A 208 12.47 -2.23 -10.33
N THR A 209 13.58 -1.62 -9.93
CA THR A 209 14.89 -1.83 -10.56
C THR A 209 15.64 -2.93 -9.81
N GLU A 210 16.59 -3.57 -10.48
CA GLU A 210 17.44 -4.58 -9.83
C GLU A 210 18.18 -4.00 -8.61
N GLU A 211 18.71 -2.77 -8.74
CA GLU A 211 19.38 -2.05 -7.65
C GLU A 211 18.46 -1.84 -6.43
N ALA A 212 17.23 -1.38 -6.66
CA ALA A 212 16.28 -1.11 -5.57
C ALA A 212 15.86 -2.41 -4.88
N LEU A 213 15.65 -3.48 -5.64
CA LEU A 213 15.29 -4.78 -5.09
C LEU A 213 16.43 -5.36 -4.25
N ALA A 214 17.65 -5.40 -4.80
CA ALA A 214 18.83 -5.88 -4.08
C ALA A 214 19.02 -5.11 -2.77
N LYS A 215 18.95 -3.79 -2.83
CA LYS A 215 19.05 -2.94 -1.64
C LYS A 215 17.96 -3.22 -0.62
N ALA A 216 16.71 -3.39 -1.08
CA ALA A 216 15.58 -3.68 -0.17
C ALA A 216 15.76 -5.03 0.54
N VAL A 217 16.28 -6.05 -0.16
CA VAL A 217 16.56 -7.38 0.40
C VAL A 217 17.73 -7.33 1.38
N ASP A 218 18.80 -6.61 1.07
CA ASP A 218 20.02 -6.55 1.90
C ASP A 218 19.86 -5.69 3.14
N THR A 219 19.01 -4.65 3.10
CA THR A 219 18.86 -3.70 4.20
C THR A 219 17.97 -4.27 5.30
N VAL A 220 18.60 -4.71 6.39
CA VAL A 220 17.91 -5.14 7.60
C VAL A 220 17.77 -3.97 8.56
N GLU A 221 16.57 -3.75 9.08
CA GLU A 221 16.35 -2.75 10.12
C GLU A 221 16.96 -3.25 11.45
N THR A 222 18.14 -2.77 11.76
CA THR A 222 18.81 -3.03 13.06
C THR A 222 18.21 -2.15 14.16
N GLY A 223 16.90 -2.12 14.26
CA GLY A 223 16.20 -1.49 15.36
C GLY A 223 16.43 -2.30 16.64
N ARG A 224 17.54 -2.08 17.35
CA ARG A 224 17.57 -2.37 18.77
C ARG A 224 16.41 -1.57 19.37
N ARG A 225 15.31 -2.23 19.68
CA ARG A 225 14.33 -1.66 20.59
C ARG A 225 15.08 -1.46 21.90
N TYR A 226 15.44 -0.25 22.22
CA TYR A 226 15.85 0.15 23.57
C TYR A 226 14.61 0.06 24.46
N SER A 227 14.25 -1.16 24.83
CA SER A 227 13.22 -1.42 25.81
C SER A 227 13.96 -1.60 27.14
N LEU A 228 13.71 -0.74 28.10
CA LEU A 228 14.13 -0.93 29.50
C LEU A 228 13.56 -2.21 30.12
N PHE A 229 12.67 -2.89 29.42
CA PHE A 229 12.01 -4.11 29.90
C PHE A 229 13.01 -5.27 30.11
N PHE A 230 13.99 -5.44 29.22
CA PHE A 230 14.99 -6.50 29.34
C PHE A 230 15.97 -6.25 30.51
N PRO A 231 16.56 -5.06 30.69
CA PRO A 231 17.32 -4.71 31.86
C PRO A 231 16.53 -4.84 33.17
N LEU A 232 15.27 -4.45 33.20
CA LEU A 232 14.39 -4.58 34.37
C LEU A 232 14.09 -6.04 34.72
N LEU A 233 14.01 -6.95 33.74
CA LEU A 233 13.79 -8.38 33.99
C LEU A 233 15.08 -9.12 34.42
N THR A 234 16.23 -8.69 33.91
CA THR A 234 17.52 -9.35 34.18
C THR A 234 18.26 -8.74 35.36
N GLY A 235 17.79 -7.63 35.92
CA GLY A 235 18.45 -6.92 37.01
C GLY A 235 19.74 -6.21 36.60
N GLU A 236 20.03 -6.11 35.30
CA GLU A 236 21.17 -5.39 34.73
C GLU A 236 20.79 -3.90 34.54
N THR A 237 20.75 -3.13 35.61
CA THR A 237 20.82 -1.68 35.56
C THR A 237 22.27 -1.28 35.50
N GLU A 238 22.76 -0.85 34.36
CA GLU A 238 24.04 -0.18 34.25
C GLU A 238 24.03 1.05 35.19
N GLY A 239 25.01 1.10 36.10
CA GLY A 239 25.28 2.22 36.99
C GLY A 239 25.98 3.37 36.27
#